data_4c34d9fe5c124797ae0c4e473dd734be
#
_entry.id   4c34d9fe5c124797ae0c4e473dd734be
#
_cell.length_a   1.000
_cell.length_b   1.000
_cell.length_c   1.000
_cell.angle_alpha   90.00
_cell.angle_beta   90.00
_cell.angle_gamma   90.00
#
_symmetry.space_group_name_H-M   'P 1'
#
loop_
_entity.id
_entity.type
_entity.pdbx_description
1 polymer ?
#
loop_
_entity_poly.entity_id
_entity_poly.type
_entity_poly.pdbx_seq_one_letter_code
_entity_poly.pdbx_strand_id
1 'polypeptide(L)' 'LIRLARRVAAQVKSTGRPRTLEAMNPYERRILHSALQNNPYVTTHSEGEEPNRRVVVAPKRGRRPQRPRDKA' A
#
# COMPACT_ATOMS: atom_id res chain seq x y z
N LEU A 1 -9.14 9.97 -5.65
CA LEU A 1 -8.07 9.17 -5.03
C LEU A 1 -8.55 8.33 -3.88
N ILE A 2 -9.46 8.84 -3.08
CA ILE A 2 -9.95 8.05 -1.96
C ILE A 2 -10.73 6.84 -2.43
N ARG A 3 -11.50 6.99 -3.49
CA ARG A 3 -12.23 5.86 -4.04
C ARG A 3 -11.26 4.82 -4.60
N LEU A 4 -10.22 5.27 -5.27
CA LEU A 4 -9.21 4.37 -5.78
C LEU A 4 -8.55 3.62 -4.64
N ALA A 5 -8.21 4.32 -3.57
CA ALA A 5 -7.58 3.70 -2.41
C ALA A 5 -8.47 2.60 -1.84
N ARG A 6 -9.76 2.87 -1.69
CA ARG A 6 -10.66 1.89 -1.13
C ARG A 6 -10.83 0.68 -2.03
N ARG A 7 -10.91 0.93 -3.33
CA ARG A 7 -11.07 -0.16 -4.29
C ARG A 7 -9.84 -1.07 -4.29
N VAL A 8 -8.67 -0.47 -4.30
CA VAL A 8 -7.44 -1.24 -4.31
C VAL A 8 -7.29 -1.99 -3.00
N ALA A 9 -7.62 -1.36 -1.87
CA ALA A 9 -7.53 -2.04 -0.59
C ALA A 9 -8.45 -3.26 -0.56
N ALA A 10 -9.66 -3.13 -1.11
CA ALA A 10 -10.58 -4.26 -1.16
C ALA A 10 -10.03 -5.38 -2.03
N GLN A 11 -9.41 -5.03 -3.15
CA GLN A 11 -8.82 -6.03 -4.03
C GLN A 11 -7.65 -6.74 -3.36
N VAL A 12 -6.79 -6.00 -2.67
CA VAL A 12 -5.65 -6.58 -1.99
C VAL A 12 -6.12 -7.51 -0.87
N LYS A 13 -7.12 -7.07 -0.12
CA LYS A 13 -7.68 -7.90 0.94
C LYS A 13 -8.24 -9.20 0.37
N SER A 14 -8.96 -9.10 -0.74
CA SER A 14 -9.61 -10.24 -1.34
C SER A 14 -8.64 -11.22 -1.96
N THR A 15 -7.62 -10.71 -2.66
CA THR A 15 -6.69 -11.58 -3.38
C THR A 15 -5.47 -11.98 -2.56
N GLY A 16 -5.14 -11.21 -1.53
CA GLY A 16 -3.94 -11.46 -0.76
C GLY A 16 -2.67 -11.09 -1.48
N ARG A 17 -2.77 -10.33 -2.58
CA ARG A 17 -1.62 -9.96 -3.37
C ARG A 17 -1.43 -8.47 -3.42
N PRO A 18 -0.18 -8.00 -3.42
CA PRO A 18 0.07 -6.56 -3.50
C PRO A 18 -0.30 -6.01 -4.87
N ARG A 19 -0.66 -4.73 -4.89
CA ARG A 19 -0.96 -4.03 -6.12
C ARG A 19 -0.10 -2.79 -6.20
N THR A 20 0.57 -2.61 -7.34
CA THR A 20 1.35 -1.41 -7.59
C THR A 20 0.50 -0.47 -8.41
N LEU A 21 0.36 0.76 -7.95
CA LEU A 21 -0.44 1.75 -8.63
C LEU A 21 0.41 2.54 -9.61
N GLU A 22 -0.23 3.35 -10.43
CA GLU A 22 0.48 4.17 -11.38
C GLU A 22 1.30 5.24 -10.69
N ALA A 23 2.31 5.75 -11.38
CA ALA A 23 3.15 6.80 -10.82
C ALA A 23 2.28 8.00 -10.43
N MET A 24 2.58 8.58 -9.28
CA MET A 24 1.82 9.69 -8.75
C MET A 24 2.75 10.74 -8.19
N ASN A 25 2.28 11.98 -8.14
CA ASN A 25 3.07 13.04 -7.55
C ASN A 25 3.05 12.88 -6.01
N PRO A 26 3.94 13.59 -5.29
CA PRO A 26 4.01 13.41 -3.83
C PRO A 26 2.70 13.71 -3.11
N TYR A 27 1.94 14.66 -3.60
CA TYR A 27 0.69 15.03 -2.98
C TYR A 27 -0.32 13.88 -3.07
N GLU A 28 -0.41 13.27 -4.24
CA GLU A 28 -1.33 12.16 -4.46
C GLU A 28 -0.93 10.95 -3.63
N ARG A 29 0.37 10.67 -3.56
CA ARG A 29 0.83 9.55 -2.76
C ARG A 29 0.49 9.74 -1.29
N ARG A 30 0.58 10.99 -0.81
CA ARG A 30 0.25 11.29 0.57
C ARG A 30 -1.23 11.03 0.86
N ILE A 31 -2.09 11.38 -0.09
CA ILE A 31 -3.52 11.15 0.05
C ILE A 31 -3.80 9.65 0.19
N LEU A 32 -3.16 8.84 -0.65
CA LEU A 32 -3.36 7.42 -0.59
C LEU A 32 -2.85 6.81 0.71
N HIS A 33 -1.68 7.22 1.15
CA HIS A 33 -1.15 6.73 2.42
C HIS A 33 -2.08 7.09 3.56
N SER A 34 -2.58 8.32 3.59
CA SER A 34 -3.48 8.75 4.66
C SER A 34 -4.79 7.98 4.63
N ALA A 35 -5.32 7.76 3.44
CA ALA A 35 -6.60 7.07 3.31
C ALA A 35 -6.51 5.62 3.79
N LEU A 36 -5.34 4.99 3.65
CA LEU A 36 -5.19 3.59 4.00
C LEU A 36 -4.41 3.35 5.28
N GLN A 37 -3.97 4.43 5.93
CA GLN A 37 -3.14 4.31 7.11
C GLN A 37 -3.79 3.51 8.22
N ASN A 38 -5.08 3.65 8.41
CA ASN A 38 -5.80 2.95 9.45
C ASN A 38 -6.53 1.70 8.98
N ASN A 39 -6.26 1.28 7.76
CA ASN A 39 -6.91 0.08 7.26
C ASN A 39 -6.28 -1.14 7.89
N PRO A 40 -7.07 -2.02 8.53
CA PRO A 40 -6.49 -3.17 9.21
C PRO A 40 -6.05 -4.29 8.28
N TYR A 41 -6.38 -4.21 7.00
CA TYR A 41 -6.09 -5.29 6.07
C TYR A 41 -4.95 -5.04 5.13
N VAL A 42 -4.55 -3.79 4.95
CA VAL A 42 -3.51 -3.46 3.99
C VAL A 42 -2.50 -2.47 4.57
N THR A 43 -1.33 -2.47 3.98
CA THR A 43 -0.31 -1.48 4.30
C THR A 43 0.16 -0.86 3.00
N THR A 44 0.75 0.32 3.06
CA THR A 44 1.21 1.01 1.86
C THR A 44 2.66 1.45 2.02
N HIS A 45 3.36 1.48 0.90
CA HIS A 45 4.70 2.04 0.87
C HIS A 45 4.94 2.59 -0.55
N SER A 46 5.97 3.39 -0.72
CA SER A 46 6.31 3.96 -2.02
C SER A 46 7.55 3.30 -2.56
N GLU A 47 7.58 3.10 -3.87
CA GLU A 47 8.73 2.51 -4.55
C GLU A 47 9.08 3.33 -5.76
N GLY A 48 10.34 3.27 -6.18
CA GLY A 48 10.82 3.96 -7.36
C GLY A 48 11.37 5.33 -7.04
N GLU A 49 11.79 6.03 -8.08
CA GLU A 49 12.35 7.36 -7.94
C GLU A 49 11.51 8.37 -8.69
N GLU A 50 11.49 9.59 -8.21
CA GLU A 50 10.79 10.64 -8.93
C GLU A 50 11.33 10.78 -10.33
N PRO A 51 10.51 11.05 -11.32
CA PRO A 51 9.07 11.31 -11.22
C PRO A 51 8.20 10.06 -11.34
N ASN A 52 8.83 8.89 -11.35
CA ASN A 52 8.09 7.64 -11.56
C ASN A 52 7.79 6.87 -10.27
N ARG A 53 7.84 7.56 -9.17
CA ARG A 53 7.60 6.92 -7.88
C ARG A 53 6.13 6.56 -7.74
N ARG A 54 5.85 5.38 -7.21
CA ARG A 54 4.49 4.89 -7.12
C ARG A 54 4.23 4.22 -5.78
N VAL A 55 2.95 4.10 -5.45
CA VAL A 55 2.52 3.49 -4.21
C VAL A 55 2.23 2.02 -4.44
N VAL A 56 2.67 1.18 -3.52
CA VAL A 56 2.33 -0.23 -3.51
C VAL A 56 1.41 -0.49 -2.32
N VAL A 57 0.28 -1.11 -2.55
CA VAL A 57 -0.66 -1.48 -1.51
C VAL A 57 -0.52 -2.99 -1.33
N ALA A 58 -0.14 -3.41 -0.14
CA ALA A 58 0.13 -4.81 0.14
C ALA A 58 -0.74 -5.32 1.28
N PRO A 59 -1.01 -6.63 1.33
CA PRO A 59 -1.82 -7.16 2.41
C PRO A 59 -1.05 -7.09 3.73
N LYS A 60 -1.76 -6.73 4.78
CA LYS A 60 -1.15 -6.64 6.09
C LYS A 60 -1.30 -7.98 6.77
N ARG A 61 -0.18 -8.53 7.17
CA ARG A 61 -0.24 -9.79 7.81
C ARG A 61 -0.02 -9.66 9.24
N GLY A 62 -0.77 -8.85 9.82
CA GLY A 62 -0.55 -8.41 11.17
C GLY A 62 -0.25 -9.48 12.18
N ARG A 63 -0.72 -10.62 12.04
CA ARG A 63 -0.50 -11.57 13.00
C ARG A 63 0.62 -12.44 12.70
N ARG A 64 1.19 -12.41 11.59
CA ARG A 64 2.26 -13.16 11.29
C ARG A 64 3.47 -12.53 11.75
N PRO A 65 4.17 -13.07 12.52
CA PRO A 65 5.37 -12.42 13.00
C PRO A 65 6.32 -12.47 11.87
N GLN A 66 6.65 -12.10 11.40
CA GLN A 66 7.37 -12.13 10.44
C GLN A 66 8.47 -11.98 10.33
N ARG A 67 8.67 -12.23 10.25
CA ARG A 67 9.45 -12.05 10.10
C ARG A 67 10.31 -11.74 10.26
N PRO A 68 10.84 -12.05 10.48
CA PRO A 68 11.67 -11.62 10.75
C PRO A 68 12.46 -11.14 10.27
N ARG A 69 12.50 -10.80 9.94
CA ARG A 69 13.13 -10.21 9.49
C ARG A 69 13.93 -9.80 9.64
N ASP A 70 13.91 -9.89 9.71
CA ASP A 70 14.42 -9.50 9.89
C ASP A 70 15.31 -9.50 10.10
N LYS A 71 15.47 -9.73 10.10
CA LYS A 71 16.02 -9.77 10.34
C LYS A 71 16.61 -9.86 10.38
N ALA A 72 16.64 -10.00 10.22
CA ALA A 72 17.00 -9.92 10.34
C ALA A 72 17.30 -9.88 10.40
#